data_39246a2841078cade68159ff89d7608d
#
_entry.id   39246a2841078cade68159ff89d7608d
#
_cell.length_a   1.000
_cell.length_b   1.000
_cell.length_c   1.000
_cell.angle_alpha   90.00
_cell.angle_beta   90.00
_cell.angle_gamma   90.00
#
_symmetry.space_group_name_H-M   'P 1'
#
loop_
_entity.id
_entity.type
_entity.pdbx_description
1 polymer ?
#
loop_
_entity_poly.entity_id
_entity_poly.type
_entity_poly.pdbx_seq_one_letter_code
_entity_poly.pdbx_strand_id
1 'polypeptide(L)'
;MILAVDIGNSDIVLGVFKNSKLLQNWRLHTVHHQSVDEYEMLVRGMLFACDFSLEDVDGAVLSSVVPELTNVFLNLIENLVGQLPIIVNSDLNFGIEINTEIPAKVGQDRLINALAAYQQYKTSLIIIDCGTATTLDVVTAEGSFEGGMICPGLLISAEVLFSKAAQLFQVNLEIPENLIGKNTTDSVKSGLIYGYGGMIDSLINKLAKEIVKMDQPYPTVVITGGLAKKLLPIFPEVIFHDDLTLRGLYLFHLMNKPVENGKEQ
;
A
#
# COMPACT_ATOMS: atom_id res chain seq x y z
N MET A 1 6.45 -19.15 -9.77
CA MET A 1 5.81 -17.80 -9.57
C MET A 1 5.75 -17.49 -8.08
N ILE A 2 5.59 -16.20 -7.69
CA ILE A 2 5.43 -15.77 -6.29
C ILE A 2 4.07 -15.12 -6.13
N LEU A 3 3.31 -15.57 -5.13
CA LEU A 3 2.04 -14.97 -4.72
C LEU A 3 2.29 -13.94 -3.62
N ALA A 4 2.03 -12.68 -3.87
CA ALA A 4 2.08 -11.60 -2.89
C ALA A 4 0.66 -11.25 -2.42
N VAL A 5 0.46 -11.16 -1.11
CA VAL A 5 -0.84 -10.86 -0.51
C VAL A 5 -0.67 -9.75 0.51
N ASP A 6 -1.46 -8.68 0.37
CA ASP A 6 -1.55 -7.58 1.33
C ASP A 6 -2.98 -7.49 1.87
N ILE A 7 -3.15 -7.65 3.18
CA ILE A 7 -4.45 -7.61 3.86
C ILE A 7 -4.58 -6.28 4.60
N GLY A 8 -5.26 -5.34 3.96
CA GLY A 8 -5.64 -4.07 4.55
C GLY A 8 -7.01 -4.09 5.22
N ASN A 9 -7.33 -3.04 5.99
CA ASN A 9 -8.63 -2.92 6.66
C ASN A 9 -9.83 -2.81 5.71
N SER A 10 -9.66 -2.26 4.52
CA SER A 10 -10.73 -2.08 3.53
C SER A 10 -10.64 -3.06 2.38
N ASP A 11 -9.44 -3.37 1.93
CA ASP A 11 -9.19 -4.21 0.77
C ASP A 11 -8.07 -5.22 1.04
N ILE A 12 -8.18 -6.37 0.40
CA ILE A 12 -7.13 -7.37 0.26
C ILE A 12 -6.63 -7.31 -1.17
N VAL A 13 -5.33 -7.12 -1.35
CA VAL A 13 -4.71 -7.04 -2.67
C VAL A 13 -3.81 -8.25 -2.88
N LEU A 14 -4.02 -8.95 -4.00
CA LEU A 14 -3.21 -10.11 -4.39
C LEU A 14 -2.46 -9.79 -5.68
N GLY A 15 -1.24 -10.31 -5.81
CA GLY A 15 -0.45 -10.17 -7.02
C GLY A 15 0.37 -11.43 -7.31
N VAL A 16 0.45 -11.81 -8.58
CA VAL A 16 1.29 -12.91 -9.04
C VAL A 16 2.48 -12.36 -9.81
N PHE A 17 3.68 -12.73 -9.35
CA PHE A 17 4.95 -12.33 -9.96
C PHE A 17 5.65 -13.50 -10.61
N LYS A 18 6.30 -13.23 -11.76
CA LYS A 18 7.26 -14.14 -12.41
C LYS A 18 8.43 -13.32 -12.95
N ASN A 19 9.65 -13.68 -12.55
CA ASN A 19 10.88 -12.99 -13.00
C ASN A 19 10.80 -11.46 -12.82
N SER A 20 10.46 -11.00 -11.63
CA SER A 20 10.28 -9.58 -11.24
C SER A 20 9.16 -8.82 -11.97
N LYS A 21 8.40 -9.50 -12.82
CA LYS A 21 7.27 -8.89 -13.51
C LYS A 21 5.97 -9.25 -12.78
N LEU A 22 5.16 -8.25 -12.44
CA LEU A 22 3.78 -8.45 -12.02
C LEU A 22 2.98 -8.92 -13.24
N LEU A 23 2.47 -10.15 -13.19
CA LEU A 23 1.68 -10.73 -14.26
C LEU A 23 0.22 -10.29 -14.18
N GLN A 24 -0.32 -10.31 -12.95
CA GLN A 24 -1.70 -9.95 -12.67
C GLN A 24 -1.84 -9.54 -11.20
N ASN A 25 -2.83 -8.69 -10.92
CA ASN A 25 -3.26 -8.38 -9.57
C ASN A 25 -4.78 -8.37 -9.48
N TRP A 26 -5.27 -8.55 -8.26
CA TRP A 26 -6.69 -8.51 -7.92
C TRP A 26 -6.89 -7.78 -6.60
N ARG A 27 -8.09 -7.24 -6.43
CA ARG A 27 -8.53 -6.58 -5.21
C ARG A 27 -9.85 -7.17 -4.76
N LEU A 28 -9.91 -7.57 -3.50
CA LEU A 28 -11.11 -8.03 -2.81
C LEU A 28 -11.43 -7.06 -1.69
N HIS A 29 -12.69 -6.90 -1.35
CA HIS A 29 -13.06 -6.23 -0.11
C HIS A 29 -12.70 -7.09 1.10
N THR A 30 -12.21 -6.44 2.16
CA THR A 30 -11.91 -7.11 3.43
C THR A 30 -13.22 -7.44 4.14
N VAL A 31 -13.51 -8.73 4.31
CA VAL A 31 -14.66 -9.24 5.06
C VAL A 31 -14.16 -10.03 6.26
N HIS A 32 -14.26 -9.45 7.46
CA HIS A 32 -13.63 -9.96 8.68
C HIS A 32 -14.06 -11.38 9.10
N HIS A 33 -15.29 -11.78 8.75
CA HIS A 33 -15.86 -13.08 9.18
C HIS A 33 -15.96 -14.10 8.05
N GLN A 34 -15.28 -13.86 6.92
CA GLN A 34 -15.25 -14.80 5.80
C GLN A 34 -14.30 -15.96 6.12
N SER A 35 -14.76 -17.18 5.82
CA SER A 35 -14.01 -18.41 6.10
C SER A 35 -12.84 -18.63 5.15
N VAL A 36 -11.94 -19.55 5.53
CA VAL A 36 -10.82 -19.98 4.66
C VAL A 36 -11.36 -20.49 3.32
N ASP A 37 -12.41 -21.35 3.34
CA ASP A 37 -12.97 -21.97 2.13
C ASP A 37 -13.55 -20.93 1.16
N GLU A 38 -14.23 -19.88 1.68
CA GLU A 38 -14.78 -18.81 0.84
C GLU A 38 -13.68 -18.00 0.17
N TYR A 39 -12.64 -17.60 0.90
CA TYR A 39 -11.51 -16.90 0.29
C TYR A 39 -10.73 -17.81 -0.65
N GLU A 40 -10.56 -19.10 -0.33
CA GLU A 40 -9.87 -20.05 -1.19
C GLU A 40 -10.59 -20.22 -2.53
N MET A 41 -11.92 -20.33 -2.52
CA MET A 41 -12.71 -20.39 -3.75
C MET A 41 -12.52 -19.14 -4.62
N LEU A 42 -12.50 -17.94 -4.00
CA LEU A 42 -12.28 -16.69 -4.72
C LEU A 42 -10.86 -16.66 -5.34
N VAL A 43 -9.83 -16.99 -4.57
CA VAL A 43 -8.44 -16.94 -5.04
C VAL A 43 -8.19 -18.00 -6.12
N ARG A 44 -8.68 -19.24 -5.94
CA ARG A 44 -8.61 -20.28 -6.98
C ARG A 44 -9.31 -19.86 -8.27
N GLY A 45 -10.51 -19.27 -8.15
CA GLY A 45 -11.26 -18.76 -9.30
C GLY A 45 -10.53 -17.66 -10.06
N MET A 46 -9.87 -16.74 -9.35
CA MET A 46 -9.06 -15.67 -9.94
C MET A 46 -7.83 -16.22 -10.68
N LEU A 47 -7.10 -17.14 -10.05
CA LEU A 47 -5.93 -17.78 -10.66
C LEU A 47 -6.33 -18.57 -11.91
N PHE A 48 -7.38 -19.37 -11.81
CA PHE A 48 -7.92 -20.17 -12.92
C PHE A 48 -8.37 -19.30 -14.10
N ALA A 49 -9.06 -18.18 -13.82
CA ALA A 49 -9.54 -17.25 -14.88
C ALA A 49 -8.40 -16.60 -15.68
N CYS A 50 -7.17 -16.66 -15.16
CA CYS A 50 -5.97 -16.13 -15.83
C CYS A 50 -5.00 -17.23 -16.30
N ASP A 51 -5.47 -18.49 -16.34
CA ASP A 51 -4.68 -19.66 -16.74
C ASP A 51 -3.40 -19.88 -15.90
N PHE A 52 -3.42 -19.44 -14.62
CA PHE A 52 -2.30 -19.70 -13.69
C PHE A 52 -2.47 -21.07 -13.04
N SER A 53 -1.45 -21.92 -13.21
CA SER A 53 -1.36 -23.18 -12.47
C SER A 53 -0.83 -22.94 -11.06
N LEU A 54 -1.47 -23.57 -10.06
CA LEU A 54 -0.97 -23.54 -8.68
C LEU A 54 0.37 -24.23 -8.54
N GLU A 55 0.66 -25.23 -9.37
CA GLU A 55 1.94 -25.95 -9.42
C GLU A 55 3.11 -25.04 -9.80
N ASP A 56 2.83 -23.91 -10.48
CA ASP A 56 3.86 -22.94 -10.87
C ASP A 56 4.15 -21.91 -9.74
N VAL A 57 3.45 -21.96 -8.61
CA VAL A 57 3.65 -21.04 -7.49
C VAL A 57 4.70 -21.61 -6.54
N ASP A 58 5.91 -21.06 -6.59
CA ASP A 58 7.10 -21.51 -5.83
C ASP A 58 7.19 -20.94 -4.42
N GLY A 59 6.29 -20.01 -4.07
CA GLY A 59 6.29 -19.37 -2.77
C GLY A 59 5.28 -18.24 -2.66
N ALA A 60 5.11 -17.78 -1.44
CA ALA A 60 4.20 -16.66 -1.16
C ALA A 60 4.76 -15.74 -0.07
N VAL A 61 4.24 -14.50 -0.04
CA VAL A 61 4.51 -13.49 0.97
C VAL A 61 3.19 -12.86 1.41
N LEU A 62 3.06 -12.67 2.71
CA LEU A 62 1.84 -12.15 3.35
C LEU A 62 2.17 -10.95 4.22
N SER A 63 1.56 -9.80 3.93
CA SER A 63 1.43 -8.66 4.83
C SER A 63 -0.02 -8.59 5.34
N SER A 64 -0.21 -8.28 6.61
CA SER A 64 -1.55 -8.16 7.17
C SER A 64 -1.58 -7.17 8.33
N VAL A 65 -2.51 -6.23 8.27
CA VAL A 65 -2.88 -5.34 9.39
C VAL A 65 -4.21 -5.76 10.01
N VAL A 66 -4.75 -6.93 9.63
CA VAL A 66 -6.01 -7.51 10.14
C VAL A 66 -5.73 -8.86 10.79
N PRO A 67 -5.49 -8.92 12.11
CA PRO A 67 -5.06 -10.14 12.80
C PRO A 67 -6.00 -11.33 12.61
N GLU A 68 -7.30 -11.08 12.54
CA GLU A 68 -8.34 -12.12 12.37
C GLU A 68 -8.20 -12.84 11.03
N LEU A 69 -7.80 -12.14 9.97
CA LEU A 69 -7.62 -12.72 8.64
C LEU A 69 -6.22 -13.29 8.40
N THR A 70 -5.25 -12.94 9.24
CA THR A 70 -3.89 -13.47 9.08
C THR A 70 -3.88 -15.00 9.10
N ASN A 71 -4.50 -15.64 10.10
CA ASN A 71 -4.57 -17.09 10.18
C ASN A 71 -5.41 -17.71 9.04
N VAL A 72 -6.45 -17.02 8.59
CA VAL A 72 -7.28 -17.46 7.46
C VAL A 72 -6.40 -17.55 6.20
N PHE A 73 -5.62 -16.52 5.91
CA PHE A 73 -4.75 -16.50 4.74
C PHE A 73 -3.51 -17.37 4.87
N LEU A 74 -3.00 -17.61 6.07
CA LEU A 74 -1.94 -18.61 6.28
C LEU A 74 -2.40 -19.99 5.85
N ASN A 75 -3.54 -20.45 6.34
CA ASN A 75 -4.11 -21.74 5.99
C ASN A 75 -4.47 -21.80 4.50
N LEU A 76 -5.08 -20.75 3.96
CA LEU A 76 -5.41 -20.64 2.55
C LEU A 76 -4.17 -20.79 1.67
N ILE A 77 -3.10 -20.05 1.96
CA ILE A 77 -1.88 -20.11 1.15
C ILE A 77 -1.19 -21.46 1.29
N GLU A 78 -1.15 -22.04 2.49
CA GLU A 78 -0.63 -23.39 2.69
C GLU A 78 -1.40 -24.43 1.86
N ASN A 79 -2.73 -24.35 1.82
CA ASN A 79 -3.58 -25.22 1.00
C ASN A 79 -3.35 -25.02 -0.52
N LEU A 80 -3.05 -23.79 -0.95
CA LEU A 80 -2.85 -23.46 -2.36
C LEU A 80 -1.46 -23.81 -2.88
N VAL A 81 -0.44 -23.49 -2.08
CA VAL A 81 0.99 -23.49 -2.48
C VAL A 81 1.76 -24.69 -1.90
N GLY A 82 1.18 -25.36 -0.88
CA GLY A 82 1.82 -26.47 -0.18
C GLY A 82 2.90 -26.06 0.82
N GLN A 83 3.05 -24.76 1.09
CA GLN A 83 3.96 -24.22 2.07
C GLN A 83 3.46 -22.91 2.67
N LEU A 84 3.90 -22.59 3.88
CA LEU A 84 3.57 -21.32 4.52
C LEU A 84 4.20 -20.13 3.80
N PRO A 85 3.50 -18.98 3.72
CA PRO A 85 4.09 -17.77 3.18
C PRO A 85 5.15 -17.19 4.11
N ILE A 86 6.05 -16.38 3.57
CA ILE A 86 6.87 -15.47 4.38
C ILE A 86 5.96 -14.38 4.90
N ILE A 87 5.81 -14.29 6.24
CA ILE A 87 5.00 -13.24 6.87
C ILE A 87 5.89 -12.02 7.07
N VAL A 88 5.42 -10.87 6.58
CA VAL A 88 6.08 -9.59 6.86
C VAL A 88 6.04 -9.30 8.35
N ASN A 89 7.20 -9.14 8.97
CA ASN A 89 7.35 -8.76 10.38
C ASN A 89 8.64 -7.98 10.58
N SER A 90 8.77 -7.29 11.72
CA SER A 90 9.89 -6.41 12.02
C SER A 90 11.25 -7.09 12.18
N ASP A 91 11.28 -8.41 12.35
CA ASP A 91 12.52 -9.17 12.63
C ASP A 91 13.23 -9.59 11.32
N LEU A 92 12.55 -9.43 10.18
CA LEU A 92 13.05 -9.77 8.87
C LEU A 92 13.73 -8.57 8.17
N ASN A 93 14.49 -8.87 7.14
CA ASN A 93 15.25 -7.87 6.41
C ASN A 93 14.36 -7.09 5.43
N PHE A 94 14.21 -5.78 5.66
CA PHE A 94 13.54 -4.86 4.74
C PHE A 94 14.48 -4.24 3.70
N GLY A 95 15.78 -4.49 3.77
CA GLY A 95 16.75 -3.86 2.84
C GLY A 95 16.85 -2.33 2.94
N ILE A 96 16.29 -1.76 3.99
CA ILE A 96 16.38 -0.35 4.41
C ILE A 96 16.63 -0.30 5.91
N GLU A 97 17.27 0.74 6.39
CA GLU A 97 17.40 1.00 7.82
C GLU A 97 16.09 1.58 8.36
N ILE A 98 15.70 1.24 9.58
CA ILE A 98 14.48 1.77 10.21
C ILE A 98 14.89 2.67 11.38
N ASN A 99 14.98 3.97 11.14
CA ASN A 99 15.41 4.98 12.10
C ASN A 99 14.19 5.62 12.78
N THR A 100 13.51 4.87 13.63
CA THR A 100 12.36 5.34 14.43
C THR A 100 12.56 4.95 15.88
N GLU A 101 11.89 5.62 16.81
CA GLU A 101 11.99 5.34 18.25
C GLU A 101 11.67 3.89 18.59
N ILE A 102 10.68 3.30 17.92
CA ILE A 102 10.25 1.91 18.14
C ILE A 102 10.02 1.25 16.77
N PRO A 103 11.08 0.71 16.11
CA PRO A 103 10.99 0.11 14.79
C PRO A 103 9.89 -0.96 14.67
N ALA A 104 9.72 -1.79 15.70
CA ALA A 104 8.71 -2.86 15.70
C ALA A 104 7.25 -2.36 15.70
N LYS A 105 6.99 -1.08 15.92
CA LYS A 105 5.65 -0.48 15.87
C LYS A 105 5.34 0.22 14.56
N VAL A 106 6.28 0.29 13.63
CA VAL A 106 6.01 0.85 12.30
C VAL A 106 5.10 -0.10 11.52
N GLY A 107 4.08 0.43 10.89
CA GLY A 107 3.19 -0.35 10.02
C GLY A 107 3.98 -1.06 8.92
N GLN A 108 3.72 -2.34 8.73
CA GLN A 108 4.43 -3.18 7.77
C GLN A 108 4.21 -2.70 6.33
N ASP A 109 3.01 -2.27 6.00
CA ASP A 109 2.62 -1.66 4.73
C ASP A 109 3.50 -0.45 4.38
N ARG A 110 3.78 0.43 5.37
CA ARG A 110 4.65 1.59 5.20
C ARG A 110 6.09 1.19 4.88
N LEU A 111 6.64 0.20 5.60
CA LEU A 111 7.99 -0.32 5.37
C LEU A 111 8.11 -1.02 4.01
N ILE A 112 7.10 -1.77 3.61
CA ILE A 112 7.04 -2.43 2.30
C ILE A 112 6.99 -1.39 1.16
N ASN A 113 6.20 -0.33 1.30
CA ASN A 113 6.16 0.77 0.34
C ASN A 113 7.52 1.50 0.27
N ALA A 114 8.15 1.72 1.43
CA ALA A 114 9.47 2.34 1.54
C ALA A 114 10.55 1.49 0.85
N LEU A 115 10.57 0.17 1.10
CA LEU A 115 11.46 -0.76 0.41
C LEU A 115 11.29 -0.66 -1.11
N ALA A 116 10.04 -0.75 -1.61
CA ALA A 116 9.78 -0.73 -3.05
C ALA A 116 10.26 0.56 -3.70
N ALA A 117 9.89 1.70 -3.13
CA ALA A 117 10.28 3.01 -3.64
C ALA A 117 11.80 3.21 -3.59
N TYR A 118 12.43 2.88 -2.46
CA TYR A 118 13.88 3.05 -2.34
C TYR A 118 14.66 2.14 -3.28
N GLN A 119 14.24 0.89 -3.47
CA GLN A 119 14.91 -0.01 -4.42
C GLN A 119 14.86 0.52 -5.86
N GLN A 120 13.79 1.22 -6.21
CA GLN A 120 13.62 1.76 -7.55
C GLN A 120 14.36 3.08 -7.79
N TYR A 121 14.36 3.99 -6.81
CA TYR A 121 14.83 5.37 -7.02
C TYR A 121 16.20 5.68 -6.43
N LYS A 122 16.60 5.00 -5.33
CA LYS A 122 17.90 5.17 -4.67
C LYS A 122 18.25 6.64 -4.38
N THR A 123 17.29 7.39 -3.89
CA THR A 123 17.40 8.81 -3.54
C THR A 123 16.48 9.12 -2.35
N SER A 124 16.52 10.36 -1.85
CA SER A 124 15.56 10.81 -0.85
C SER A 124 14.13 10.76 -1.40
N LEU A 125 13.19 10.28 -0.59
CA LEU A 125 11.82 10.01 -1.00
C LEU A 125 10.81 10.57 0.01
N ILE A 126 9.69 11.05 -0.52
CA ILE A 126 8.42 11.16 0.19
C ILE A 126 7.47 10.16 -0.47
N ILE A 127 6.99 9.20 0.30
CA ILE A 127 6.10 8.14 -0.18
C ILE A 127 4.72 8.38 0.40
N ILE A 128 3.72 8.55 -0.46
CA ILE A 128 2.35 8.85 -0.08
C ILE A 128 1.49 7.63 -0.40
N ASP A 129 0.83 7.08 0.62
CA ASP A 129 -0.17 6.04 0.42
C ASP A 129 -1.56 6.60 0.72
N CYS A 130 -2.40 6.67 -0.31
CA CYS A 130 -3.79 7.14 -0.23
C CYS A 130 -4.75 5.97 -0.01
N GLY A 131 -4.68 5.38 1.17
CA GLY A 131 -5.55 4.27 1.63
C GLY A 131 -6.69 4.73 2.55
N THR A 132 -7.07 3.86 3.48
CA THR A 132 -8.02 4.14 4.57
C THR A 132 -7.52 5.30 5.44
N ALA A 133 -6.27 5.25 5.87
CA ALA A 133 -5.50 6.41 6.28
C ALA A 133 -4.65 6.91 5.12
N THR A 134 -4.17 8.14 5.20
CA THR A 134 -3.15 8.64 4.28
C THR A 134 -1.84 8.75 5.04
N THR A 135 -0.83 8.04 4.58
CA THR A 135 0.52 8.16 5.13
C THR A 135 1.43 8.97 4.20
N LEU A 136 2.36 9.70 4.79
CA LEU A 136 3.47 10.35 4.08
C LEU A 136 4.75 9.92 4.78
N ASP A 137 5.54 9.08 4.14
CA ASP A 137 6.73 8.46 4.70
C ASP A 137 8.00 9.02 4.08
N VAL A 138 9.05 9.16 4.89
CA VAL A 138 10.34 9.72 4.47
C VAL A 138 11.40 8.63 4.48
N VAL A 139 12.12 8.53 3.36
CA VAL A 139 13.32 7.70 3.24
C VAL A 139 14.47 8.58 2.77
N THR A 140 15.66 8.47 3.38
CA THR A 140 16.86 9.22 2.97
C THR A 140 17.52 8.61 1.74
N ALA A 141 18.47 9.33 1.13
CA ALA A 141 19.22 8.83 -0.02
C ALA A 141 20.08 7.60 0.32
N GLU A 142 20.45 7.40 1.59
CA GLU A 142 21.20 6.25 2.09
C GLU A 142 20.31 5.03 2.35
N GLY A 143 18.97 5.20 2.29
CA GLY A 143 18.00 4.13 2.52
C GLY A 143 17.58 3.97 3.97
N SER A 144 17.55 5.06 4.73
CA SER A 144 17.01 5.09 6.09
C SER A 144 15.57 5.59 6.07
N PHE A 145 14.66 4.80 6.64
CA PHE A 145 13.27 5.17 6.89
C PHE A 145 13.19 6.03 8.16
N GLU A 146 12.89 7.31 8.01
CA GLU A 146 12.90 8.30 9.10
C GLU A 146 11.52 8.48 9.78
N GLY A 147 10.54 7.65 9.43
CA GLY A 147 9.18 7.83 9.87
C GLY A 147 8.37 8.70 8.92
N GLY A 148 7.34 9.36 9.44
CA GLY A 148 6.46 10.17 8.58
C GLY A 148 5.20 10.65 9.30
N MET A 149 4.14 10.88 8.54
CA MET A 149 2.87 11.41 9.01
C MET A 149 1.74 10.43 8.69
N ILE A 150 0.74 10.39 9.55
CA ILE A 150 -0.50 9.62 9.33
C ILE A 150 -1.67 10.60 9.43
N CYS A 151 -2.44 10.71 8.37
CA CYS A 151 -3.59 11.60 8.25
C CYS A 151 -4.87 10.78 8.00
N PRO A 152 -6.04 11.33 8.31
CA PRO A 152 -7.30 10.71 7.88
C PRO A 152 -7.34 10.59 6.36
N GLY A 153 -7.72 9.44 5.84
CA GLY A 153 -7.93 9.26 4.39
C GLY A 153 -9.15 10.03 3.89
N LEU A 154 -9.21 10.25 2.58
CA LEU A 154 -10.27 11.03 1.95
C LEU A 154 -11.66 10.43 2.20
N LEU A 155 -11.81 9.09 2.09
CA LEU A 155 -13.09 8.41 2.32
C LEU A 155 -13.56 8.53 3.76
N ILE A 156 -12.69 8.29 4.73
CA ILE A 156 -13.01 8.46 6.16
C ILE A 156 -13.42 9.90 6.45
N SER A 157 -12.69 10.88 5.91
CA SER A 157 -13.01 12.30 6.09
C SER A 157 -14.40 12.65 5.52
N ALA A 158 -14.73 12.09 4.36
CA ALA A 158 -16.03 12.26 3.74
C ALA A 158 -17.16 11.59 4.56
N GLU A 159 -16.95 10.34 4.99
CA GLU A 159 -17.92 9.59 5.81
C GLU A 159 -18.23 10.29 7.14
N VAL A 160 -17.19 10.79 7.82
CA VAL A 160 -17.37 11.55 9.06
C VAL A 160 -18.16 12.84 8.80
N LEU A 161 -17.86 13.56 7.72
CA LEU A 161 -18.60 14.76 7.35
C LEU A 161 -20.09 14.44 7.12
N PHE A 162 -20.41 13.41 6.34
CA PHE A 162 -21.79 13.00 6.07
C PHE A 162 -22.52 12.49 7.31
N SER A 163 -21.81 11.76 8.18
CA SER A 163 -22.42 11.22 9.41
C SER A 163 -22.71 12.27 10.47
N LYS A 164 -21.98 13.39 10.50
CA LYS A 164 -22.09 14.42 11.53
C LYS A 164 -22.85 15.67 11.09
N ALA A 165 -22.95 15.91 9.78
CA ALA A 165 -23.64 17.08 9.26
C ALA A 165 -25.05 16.70 8.77
N ALA A 166 -26.08 17.00 9.59
CA ALA A 166 -27.46 16.53 9.40
C ALA A 166 -28.10 16.88 8.04
N GLN A 167 -27.59 17.89 7.33
CA GLN A 167 -28.12 18.35 6.04
C GLN A 167 -27.25 17.93 4.86
N LEU A 168 -26.12 17.25 5.09
CA LEU A 168 -25.27 16.78 4.01
C LEU A 168 -25.58 15.33 3.69
N PHE A 169 -25.60 15.00 2.42
CA PHE A 169 -25.79 13.66 1.90
C PHE A 169 -24.54 13.16 1.20
N GLN A 170 -24.43 11.86 1.08
CA GLN A 170 -23.29 11.22 0.42
C GLN A 170 -23.22 11.66 -1.04
N VAL A 171 -22.03 12.07 -1.48
CA VAL A 171 -21.74 12.48 -2.85
C VAL A 171 -20.60 11.62 -3.43
N ASN A 172 -20.60 11.42 -4.73
CA ASN A 172 -19.46 10.80 -5.41
C ASN A 172 -18.24 11.72 -5.32
N LEU A 173 -17.11 11.18 -4.87
CA LEU A 173 -15.85 11.91 -4.79
C LEU A 173 -15.19 11.94 -6.16
N GLU A 174 -15.46 13.00 -6.89
CA GLU A 174 -14.91 13.33 -8.20
C GLU A 174 -14.43 14.76 -8.19
N ILE A 175 -13.40 15.07 -8.97
CA ILE A 175 -12.91 16.44 -9.11
C ILE A 175 -14.04 17.29 -9.71
N PRO A 176 -14.49 18.33 -9.01
CA PRO A 176 -15.56 19.17 -9.52
C PRO A 176 -15.08 20.03 -10.69
N GLU A 177 -15.99 20.34 -11.61
CA GLU A 177 -15.69 21.17 -12.78
C GLU A 177 -15.24 22.60 -12.40
N ASN A 178 -15.80 23.12 -11.29
CA ASN A 178 -15.47 24.44 -10.78
C ASN A 178 -15.04 24.37 -9.30
N LEU A 179 -14.00 25.10 -8.96
CA LEU A 179 -13.51 25.20 -7.57
C LEU A 179 -14.57 25.79 -6.63
N ILE A 180 -15.33 26.77 -7.11
CA ILE A 180 -16.42 27.39 -6.33
C ILE A 180 -17.72 26.65 -6.65
N GLY A 181 -18.17 25.78 -5.72
CA GLY A 181 -19.44 25.09 -5.82
C GLY A 181 -20.61 26.05 -5.68
N LYS A 182 -21.58 25.96 -6.60
CA LYS A 182 -22.80 26.80 -6.58
C LYS A 182 -24.03 26.08 -6.01
N ASN A 183 -23.87 24.86 -5.55
CA ASN A 183 -24.84 24.05 -4.84
C ASN A 183 -24.13 23.23 -3.77
N THR A 184 -24.88 22.61 -2.86
CA THR A 184 -24.32 21.84 -1.74
C THR A 184 -23.42 20.68 -2.22
N THR A 185 -23.84 19.94 -3.25
CA THR A 185 -23.08 18.82 -3.81
C THR A 185 -21.70 19.26 -4.30
N ASP A 186 -21.65 20.30 -5.13
CA ASP A 186 -20.37 20.78 -5.69
C ASP A 186 -19.51 21.44 -4.63
N SER A 187 -20.11 22.14 -3.65
CA SER A 187 -19.38 22.72 -2.52
C SER A 187 -18.74 21.65 -1.66
N VAL A 188 -19.44 20.54 -1.38
CA VAL A 188 -18.89 19.39 -0.63
C VAL A 188 -17.78 18.70 -1.43
N LYS A 189 -18.00 18.41 -2.71
CA LYS A 189 -16.98 17.83 -3.59
C LYS A 189 -15.71 18.69 -3.61
N SER A 190 -15.88 20.00 -3.83
CA SER A 190 -14.77 20.94 -3.89
C SER A 190 -13.99 20.98 -2.56
N GLY A 191 -14.69 21.10 -1.45
CA GLY A 191 -14.08 21.13 -0.11
C GLY A 191 -13.31 19.85 0.20
N LEU A 192 -13.90 18.69 -0.07
CA LEU A 192 -13.24 17.40 0.19
C LEU A 192 -12.05 17.19 -0.72
N ILE A 193 -12.19 17.36 -2.03
CA ILE A 193 -11.12 17.05 -3.00
C ILE A 193 -9.97 18.05 -2.92
N TYR A 194 -10.27 19.35 -3.03
CA TYR A 194 -9.21 20.38 -3.02
C TYR A 194 -8.68 20.65 -1.61
N GLY A 195 -9.52 20.52 -0.57
CA GLY A 195 -9.07 20.61 0.82
C GLY A 195 -8.09 19.49 1.17
N TYR A 196 -8.43 18.25 0.80
CA TYR A 196 -7.55 17.11 0.96
C TYR A 196 -6.26 17.23 0.12
N GLY A 197 -6.38 17.62 -1.15
CA GLY A 197 -5.24 17.87 -2.02
C GLY A 197 -4.33 18.96 -1.47
N GLY A 198 -4.88 20.09 -1.01
CA GLY A 198 -4.12 21.17 -0.40
C GLY A 198 -3.41 20.77 0.90
N MET A 199 -4.03 19.89 1.70
CA MET A 199 -3.37 19.29 2.87
C MET A 199 -2.13 18.51 2.44
N ILE A 200 -2.26 17.58 1.50
CA ILE A 200 -1.14 16.75 1.02
C ILE A 200 -0.04 17.63 0.43
N ASP A 201 -0.36 18.57 -0.46
CA ASP A 201 0.61 19.49 -1.06
C ASP A 201 1.38 20.28 0.00
N SER A 202 0.68 20.83 0.98
CA SER A 202 1.32 21.54 2.10
C SER A 202 2.25 20.63 2.91
N LEU A 203 1.89 19.36 3.13
CA LEU A 203 2.71 18.40 3.86
C LEU A 203 3.94 17.98 3.05
N ILE A 204 3.80 17.73 1.75
CA ILE A 204 4.93 17.48 0.85
C ILE A 204 5.95 18.62 0.96
N ASN A 205 5.49 19.87 0.83
CA ASN A 205 6.37 21.05 0.88
C ASN A 205 7.07 21.22 2.24
N LYS A 206 6.42 20.84 3.35
CA LYS A 206 7.02 20.87 4.68
C LYS A 206 8.06 19.77 4.85
N LEU A 207 7.72 18.53 4.45
CA LEU A 207 8.64 17.39 4.52
C LEU A 207 9.87 17.61 3.65
N ALA A 208 9.69 18.11 2.42
CA ALA A 208 10.82 18.40 1.53
C ALA A 208 11.82 19.41 2.16
N LYS A 209 11.30 20.43 2.85
CA LYS A 209 12.16 21.38 3.58
C LYS A 209 12.89 20.74 4.75
N GLU A 210 12.25 19.83 5.49
CA GLU A 210 12.92 19.10 6.59
C GLU A 210 13.99 18.15 6.04
N ILE A 211 13.72 17.43 4.96
CA ILE A 211 14.67 16.55 4.29
C ILE A 211 15.92 17.32 3.85
N VAL A 212 15.74 18.49 3.24
CA VAL A 212 16.87 19.35 2.83
C VAL A 212 17.65 19.86 4.05
N LYS A 213 17.01 20.15 5.20
CA LYS A 213 17.72 20.50 6.44
C LYS A 213 18.53 19.35 7.04
N MET A 214 18.17 18.11 6.72
CA MET A 214 18.95 16.92 7.08
C MET A 214 20.15 16.69 6.16
N ASP A 215 20.50 17.67 5.33
CA ASP A 215 21.58 17.60 4.32
C ASP A 215 21.33 16.54 3.23
N GLN A 216 20.05 16.26 2.97
CA GLN A 216 19.62 15.31 1.97
C GLN A 216 19.24 16.01 0.65
N PRO A 217 19.35 15.33 -0.51
CA PRO A 217 18.86 15.87 -1.78
C PRO A 217 17.36 16.12 -1.74
N TYR A 218 16.87 17.03 -2.59
CA TYR A 218 15.43 17.28 -2.71
C TYR A 218 14.69 15.98 -3.05
N PRO A 219 13.62 15.62 -2.32
CA PRO A 219 13.04 14.31 -2.42
C PRO A 219 12.25 14.09 -3.72
N THR A 220 12.31 12.87 -4.23
CA THR A 220 11.34 12.37 -5.20
C THR A 220 10.04 12.02 -4.48
N VAL A 221 8.91 12.50 -5.00
CA VAL A 221 7.60 12.23 -4.42
C VAL A 221 6.91 11.09 -5.18
N VAL A 222 6.60 10.03 -4.45
CA VAL A 222 5.92 8.84 -4.97
C VAL A 222 4.55 8.74 -4.33
N ILE A 223 3.52 8.44 -5.10
CA ILE A 223 2.15 8.24 -4.61
C ILE A 223 1.60 6.87 -5.01
N THR A 224 0.94 6.21 -4.08
CA THR A 224 0.26 4.92 -4.24
C THR A 224 -1.07 4.90 -3.47
N GLY A 225 -1.74 3.76 -3.44
CA GLY A 225 -3.00 3.55 -2.73
C GLY A 225 -4.23 3.66 -3.62
N GLY A 226 -5.32 3.07 -3.16
CA GLY A 226 -6.55 2.90 -3.96
C GLY A 226 -7.21 4.19 -4.44
N LEU A 227 -6.97 5.33 -3.76
CA LEU A 227 -7.51 6.64 -4.13
C LEU A 227 -6.52 7.51 -4.90
N ALA A 228 -5.24 7.14 -4.95
CA ALA A 228 -4.19 7.93 -5.59
C ALA A 228 -4.55 8.33 -7.02
N LYS A 229 -4.99 7.35 -7.83
CA LYS A 229 -5.33 7.58 -9.25
C LYS A 229 -6.37 8.68 -9.46
N LYS A 230 -7.34 8.82 -8.55
CA LYS A 230 -8.37 9.88 -8.62
C LYS A 230 -7.80 11.26 -8.31
N LEU A 231 -6.70 11.32 -7.58
CA LEU A 231 -6.07 12.55 -7.10
C LEU A 231 -4.93 13.04 -8.01
N LEU A 232 -4.45 12.21 -8.95
CA LEU A 232 -3.35 12.58 -9.86
C LEU A 232 -3.52 13.92 -10.58
N PRO A 233 -4.73 14.31 -11.04
CA PRO A 233 -4.88 15.61 -11.69
C PRO A 233 -4.58 16.81 -10.76
N ILE A 234 -4.57 16.60 -9.44
CA ILE A 234 -4.23 17.63 -8.44
C ILE A 234 -2.72 17.68 -8.19
N PHE A 235 -2.00 16.57 -8.46
CA PHE A 235 -0.58 16.40 -8.17
C PHE A 235 0.22 16.10 -9.45
N PRO A 236 0.45 17.06 -10.33
CA PRO A 236 1.09 16.80 -11.63
C PRO A 236 2.57 16.38 -11.54
N GLU A 237 3.23 16.65 -10.41
CA GLU A 237 4.67 16.40 -10.22
C GLU A 237 4.98 15.13 -9.41
N VAL A 238 3.96 14.35 -9.02
CA VAL A 238 4.18 13.11 -8.27
C VAL A 238 4.29 11.91 -9.20
N ILE A 239 5.09 10.92 -8.82
CA ILE A 239 5.22 9.67 -9.55
C ILE A 239 4.21 8.67 -8.99
N PHE A 240 3.29 8.22 -9.82
CA PHE A 240 2.25 7.26 -9.42
C PHE A 240 2.68 5.81 -9.65
N HIS A 241 2.47 4.98 -8.62
CA HIS A 241 2.61 3.53 -8.68
C HIS A 241 1.34 2.85 -8.18
N ASP A 242 0.65 2.14 -9.04
CA ASP A 242 -0.56 1.39 -8.70
C ASP A 242 -0.27 0.10 -7.91
N ASP A 243 0.94 -0.42 -8.05
CA ASP A 243 1.36 -1.72 -7.54
C ASP A 243 2.54 -1.66 -6.55
N LEU A 244 2.80 -0.49 -5.93
CA LEU A 244 3.98 -0.27 -5.09
C LEU A 244 4.08 -1.30 -3.96
N THR A 245 3.01 -1.49 -3.20
CA THR A 245 2.95 -2.45 -2.08
C THR A 245 3.23 -3.88 -2.55
N LEU A 246 2.61 -4.31 -3.64
CA LEU A 246 2.85 -5.65 -4.20
C LEU A 246 4.30 -5.83 -4.65
N ARG A 247 4.91 -4.82 -5.27
CA ARG A 247 6.34 -4.83 -5.62
C ARG A 247 7.23 -4.94 -4.39
N GLY A 248 6.91 -4.19 -3.34
CA GLY A 248 7.60 -4.26 -2.07
C GLY A 248 7.53 -5.65 -1.44
N LEU A 249 6.36 -6.27 -1.43
CA LEU A 249 6.17 -7.64 -0.96
C LEU A 249 6.99 -8.64 -1.76
N TYR A 250 6.99 -8.53 -3.08
CA TYR A 250 7.81 -9.37 -3.93
C TYR A 250 9.32 -9.23 -3.62
N LEU A 251 9.82 -7.99 -3.48
CA LEU A 251 11.21 -7.73 -3.11
C LEU A 251 11.52 -8.27 -1.71
N PHE A 252 10.63 -8.07 -0.75
CA PHE A 252 10.77 -8.59 0.61
C PHE A 252 10.84 -10.12 0.61
N HIS A 253 10.02 -10.80 -0.19
CA HIS A 253 10.12 -12.26 -0.37
C HIS A 253 11.49 -12.67 -0.87
N LEU A 254 12.02 -12.00 -1.89
CA LEU A 254 13.33 -12.34 -2.45
C LEU A 254 14.47 -12.17 -1.45
N MET A 255 14.39 -11.18 -0.56
CA MET A 255 15.41 -10.90 0.46
C MET A 255 15.37 -11.88 1.63
N ASN A 256 14.20 -12.47 1.91
CA ASN A 256 13.96 -13.29 3.09
C ASN A 256 13.64 -14.76 2.79
N LYS A 257 13.65 -15.16 1.51
CA LYS A 257 13.50 -16.58 1.18
C LYS A 257 14.66 -17.41 1.78
N PRO A 258 14.38 -18.59 2.34
CA PRO A 258 15.41 -19.50 2.80
C PRO A 258 16.42 -19.77 1.68
N VAL A 259 17.71 -19.68 2.01
CA VAL A 259 18.77 -20.13 1.08
C VAL A 259 18.60 -21.65 0.96
N GLU A 260 18.22 -22.14 -0.22
CA GLU A 260 18.34 -23.56 -0.51
C GLU A 260 19.83 -23.90 -0.42
N ASN A 261 20.23 -24.50 0.70
CA ASN A 261 21.55 -25.11 0.80
C ASN A 261 21.61 -26.15 -0.31
N GLY A 262 22.38 -25.85 -1.33
CA GLY A 262 22.57 -26.72 -2.47
C GLY A 262 22.85 -28.14 -1.98
N LYS A 263 22.08 -29.08 -2.48
CA LYS A 263 22.47 -30.48 -2.44
C LYS A 263 23.79 -30.56 -3.21
N GLU A 264 24.90 -30.50 -2.46
CA GLU A 264 26.18 -31.00 -3.00
C GLU A 264 25.93 -32.45 -3.42
N GLN A 265 26.00 -32.69 -4.71
CA GLN A 265 26.09 -34.00 -5.29
C GLN A 265 27.56 -34.47 -5.29
#